data_9420cc06b716c872fdefa2fe486e5a42
#
_entry.id   9420cc06b716c872fdefa2fe486e5a42
#
_cell.length_a   1.000
_cell.length_b   1.000
_cell.length_c   1.000
_cell.angle_alpha   90.00
_cell.angle_beta   90.00
_cell.angle_gamma   90.00
#
_symmetry.space_group_name_H-M   'P 1'
#
loop_
_entity.id
_entity.type
_entity.pdbx_description
1 polymer ?
#
loop_
_entity_poly.entity_id
_entity_poly.type
_entity_poly.pdbx_seq_one_letter_code
_entity_poly.pdbx_strand_id
1 'polypeptide(L)'
;MNQEIFVYVVVIAIILLCGYIYFERSDFQLKCVVSTVDGNKYCVRENGKVKESADMLAKVTEKCKKLVVYVGEKFPDQDNVKRLVDGFNPKKVMETLPTSEYTAFSENKGEKLAFCLNTEKNGSTMIDEHTLTFVALHELSNIATKSIGHKTEFWENFKFLLEHAKAAGIHTPRDYKNEPQKYCGMTIRDSPAFDL
;
A
#
# COMPACT_ATOMS: atom_id res chain seq x y z
N MET A 1 23.31 49.53 -0.09
CA MET A 1 22.58 48.70 -1.06
C MET A 1 21.26 49.39 -1.31
N ASN A 2 21.02 49.88 -2.56
CA ASN A 2 19.82 50.66 -2.84
C ASN A 2 18.58 49.80 -2.57
N GLN A 3 17.56 50.37 -1.96
CA GLN A 3 16.32 49.69 -1.55
C GLN A 3 15.68 48.94 -2.76
N GLU A 4 15.78 49.48 -3.95
CA GLU A 4 15.30 48.87 -5.19
C GLU A 4 16.08 47.59 -5.54
N ILE A 5 17.42 47.59 -5.42
CA ILE A 5 18.27 46.42 -5.70
C ILE A 5 17.91 45.29 -4.71
N PHE A 6 17.68 45.62 -3.44
CA PHE A 6 17.26 44.63 -2.43
C PHE A 6 15.93 43.96 -2.79
N VAL A 7 14.96 44.78 -3.24
CA VAL A 7 13.64 44.27 -3.66
C VAL A 7 13.78 43.31 -4.87
N TYR A 8 14.58 43.65 -5.88
CA TYR A 8 14.80 42.77 -7.03
C TYR A 8 15.47 41.44 -6.64
N VAL A 9 16.46 41.48 -5.76
CA VAL A 9 17.14 40.27 -5.27
C VAL A 9 16.14 39.33 -4.55
N VAL A 10 15.28 39.91 -3.70
CA VAL A 10 14.25 39.12 -2.99
C VAL A 10 13.25 38.52 -3.97
N VAL A 11 12.77 39.27 -4.94
CA VAL A 11 11.83 38.75 -5.97
C VAL A 11 12.44 37.61 -6.78
N ILE A 12 13.70 37.78 -7.23
CA ILE A 12 14.42 36.73 -7.97
C ILE A 12 14.57 35.46 -7.09
N ALA A 13 14.96 35.64 -5.83
CA ALA A 13 15.11 34.50 -4.90
C ALA A 13 13.77 33.74 -4.70
N ILE A 14 12.67 34.48 -4.59
CA ILE A 14 11.31 33.85 -4.48
C ILE A 14 10.96 33.10 -5.77
N ILE A 15 11.23 33.67 -6.94
CA ILE A 15 10.96 33.02 -8.23
C ILE A 15 11.77 31.72 -8.35
N LEU A 16 13.08 31.78 -8.02
CA LEU A 16 13.94 30.60 -8.03
C LEU A 16 13.48 29.53 -7.06
N LEU A 17 13.07 29.93 -5.85
CA LEU A 17 12.53 29.01 -4.83
C LEU A 17 11.21 28.38 -5.31
N CYS A 18 10.30 29.16 -5.87
CA CYS A 18 9.06 28.66 -6.45
C CYS A 18 9.31 27.70 -7.61
N GLY A 19 10.27 28.03 -8.49
CA GLY A 19 10.71 27.15 -9.58
C GLY A 19 11.29 25.84 -9.04
N TYR A 20 12.18 25.91 -8.06
CA TYR A 20 12.77 24.74 -7.41
C TYR A 20 11.67 23.82 -6.80
N ILE A 21 10.75 24.41 -6.01
CA ILE A 21 9.63 23.66 -5.43
C ILE A 21 8.71 23.06 -6.51
N TYR A 22 8.48 23.77 -7.61
CA TYR A 22 7.64 23.29 -8.70
C TYR A 22 8.27 22.08 -9.41
N PHE A 23 9.58 22.12 -9.69
CA PHE A 23 10.30 21.01 -10.31
C PHE A 23 10.44 19.81 -9.38
N GLU A 24 10.70 20.03 -8.09
CA GLU A 24 10.79 18.96 -7.10
C GLU A 24 9.45 18.28 -6.84
N ARG A 25 8.31 19.00 -6.96
CA ARG A 25 6.97 18.42 -6.86
C ARG A 25 6.61 17.45 -7.98
N SER A 26 7.20 17.57 -9.16
CA SER A 26 6.88 16.67 -10.28
C SER A 26 7.26 15.23 -10.01
N ASP A 27 8.34 14.99 -9.24
CA ASP A 27 8.78 13.64 -8.86
C ASP A 27 7.90 12.99 -7.78
N PHE A 28 7.00 13.76 -7.16
CA PHE A 28 6.10 13.29 -6.09
C PHE A 28 4.64 13.16 -6.51
N GLN A 29 4.33 13.26 -7.81
CA GLN A 29 2.95 13.10 -8.29
C GLN A 29 2.64 11.64 -8.62
N LEU A 30 1.40 11.24 -8.33
CA LEU A 30 0.86 9.97 -8.79
C LEU A 30 0.29 10.16 -10.19
N LYS A 31 0.67 9.26 -11.09
CA LYS A 31 0.07 9.12 -12.41
C LYS A 31 -0.94 7.99 -12.41
N CYS A 32 -2.15 8.30 -12.85
CA CYS A 32 -3.21 7.30 -12.88
C CYS A 32 -3.29 6.69 -14.28
N VAL A 33 -3.12 5.38 -14.37
CA VAL A 33 -3.15 4.61 -15.61
C VAL A 33 -4.07 3.40 -15.48
N VAL A 34 -4.55 2.91 -16.63
CA VAL A 34 -5.38 1.71 -16.68
C VAL A 34 -4.46 0.48 -16.70
N SER A 35 -4.70 -0.47 -15.78
CA SER A 35 -3.99 -1.74 -15.75
C SER A 35 -4.44 -2.65 -16.88
N THR A 36 -3.50 -3.41 -17.44
CA THR A 36 -3.76 -4.44 -18.44
C THR A 36 -4.30 -5.74 -17.84
N VAL A 37 -4.22 -5.89 -16.51
CA VAL A 37 -4.63 -7.10 -15.78
C VAL A 37 -6.15 -7.16 -15.59
N ASP A 38 -6.75 -6.04 -15.17
CA ASP A 38 -8.17 -6.00 -14.80
C ASP A 38 -8.96 -4.84 -15.43
N GLY A 39 -8.29 -3.98 -16.23
CA GLY A 39 -8.92 -2.81 -16.86
C GLY A 39 -9.29 -1.68 -15.91
N ASN A 40 -8.94 -1.75 -14.62
CA ASN A 40 -9.18 -0.71 -13.65
C ASN A 40 -8.06 0.33 -13.64
N LYS A 41 -8.39 1.53 -13.13
CA LYS A 41 -7.47 2.65 -13.04
C LYS A 41 -6.74 2.63 -11.69
N TYR A 42 -5.39 2.66 -11.74
CA TYR A 42 -4.53 2.73 -10.56
C TYR A 42 -3.65 3.98 -10.63
N CYS A 43 -3.47 4.65 -9.49
CA CYS A 43 -2.59 5.81 -9.38
C CYS A 43 -1.28 5.35 -8.72
N VAL A 44 -0.18 5.51 -9.46
CA VAL A 44 1.17 5.05 -9.09
C VAL A 44 2.17 6.18 -9.27
N ARG A 45 3.35 6.06 -8.66
CA ARG A 45 4.43 7.05 -8.80
C ARG A 45 4.85 7.17 -10.26
N GLU A 46 5.10 8.40 -10.71
CA GLU A 46 5.62 8.66 -12.05
C GLU A 46 7.11 8.34 -12.10
N ASN A 47 7.41 7.05 -12.19
CA ASN A 47 8.75 6.51 -12.41
C ASN A 47 8.76 5.73 -13.73
N GLY A 48 9.90 5.21 -14.15
CA GLY A 48 10.02 4.43 -15.39
C GLY A 48 9.19 3.14 -15.47
N LYS A 49 8.43 2.78 -14.40
CA LYS A 49 7.70 1.50 -14.26
C LYS A 49 6.21 1.68 -14.00
N VAL A 50 5.63 2.78 -14.49
CA VAL A 50 4.22 3.15 -14.24
C VAL A 50 3.24 2.01 -14.57
N LYS A 51 3.46 1.33 -15.68
CA LYS A 51 2.59 0.24 -16.16
C LYS A 51 2.71 -1.00 -15.30
N GLU A 52 3.93 -1.42 -15.01
CA GLU A 52 4.24 -2.55 -14.13
C GLU A 52 3.73 -2.33 -12.70
N SER A 53 3.84 -1.11 -12.19
CA SER A 53 3.31 -0.72 -10.89
C SER A 53 1.79 -0.83 -10.84
N ALA A 54 1.08 -0.34 -11.85
CA ALA A 54 -0.37 -0.45 -11.94
C ALA A 54 -0.83 -1.92 -12.07
N ASP A 55 -0.14 -2.72 -12.88
CA ASP A 55 -0.43 -4.14 -13.05
C ASP A 55 -0.15 -4.95 -11.78
N MET A 56 0.87 -4.57 -11.00
CA MET A 56 1.15 -5.16 -9.69
C MET A 56 0.02 -4.88 -8.69
N LEU A 57 -0.43 -3.62 -8.60
CA LEU A 57 -1.58 -3.27 -7.75
C LEU A 57 -2.85 -4.01 -8.17
N ALA A 58 -3.10 -4.13 -9.48
CA ALA A 58 -4.25 -4.86 -9.99
C ALA A 58 -4.25 -6.33 -9.57
N LYS A 59 -3.11 -7.02 -9.75
CA LYS A 59 -2.97 -8.44 -9.34
C LYS A 59 -3.23 -8.64 -7.85
N VAL A 60 -2.66 -7.77 -7.00
CA VAL A 60 -2.85 -7.86 -5.55
C VAL A 60 -4.29 -7.50 -5.16
N THR A 61 -4.89 -6.49 -5.80
CA THR A 61 -6.29 -6.13 -5.58
C THR A 61 -7.24 -7.28 -5.93
N GLU A 62 -7.00 -7.99 -7.04
CA GLU A 62 -7.78 -9.17 -7.40
C GLU A 62 -7.65 -10.31 -6.36
N LYS A 63 -6.45 -10.52 -5.82
CA LYS A 63 -6.24 -11.47 -4.70
C LYS A 63 -7.02 -11.06 -3.45
N CYS A 64 -6.98 -9.77 -3.09
CA CYS A 64 -7.75 -9.24 -1.97
C CYS A 64 -9.27 -9.44 -2.17
N LYS A 65 -9.79 -9.11 -3.37
CA LYS A 65 -11.21 -9.33 -3.72
C LYS A 65 -11.61 -10.79 -3.55
N LYS A 66 -10.82 -11.71 -4.12
CA LYS A 66 -11.08 -13.15 -4.00
C LYS A 66 -11.11 -13.60 -2.54
N LEU A 67 -10.19 -13.13 -1.72
CA LEU A 67 -10.16 -13.49 -0.30
C LEU A 67 -11.38 -12.93 0.45
N VAL A 68 -11.71 -11.65 0.23
CA VAL A 68 -12.86 -11.00 0.90
C VAL A 68 -14.17 -11.73 0.56
N VAL A 69 -14.36 -12.10 -0.72
CA VAL A 69 -15.51 -12.91 -1.14
C VAL A 69 -15.48 -14.28 -0.46
N TYR A 70 -14.35 -14.98 -0.50
CA TYR A 70 -14.21 -16.32 0.09
C TYR A 70 -14.54 -16.35 1.59
N VAL A 71 -13.98 -15.40 2.37
CA VAL A 71 -14.27 -15.36 3.82
C VAL A 71 -15.69 -14.86 4.10
N GLY A 72 -16.22 -13.93 3.28
CA GLY A 72 -17.58 -13.43 3.38
C GLY A 72 -18.63 -14.51 3.18
N GLU A 73 -18.42 -15.40 2.22
CA GLU A 73 -19.31 -16.55 1.97
C GLU A 73 -19.18 -17.62 3.06
N LYS A 74 -17.97 -17.86 3.55
CA LYS A 74 -17.68 -18.96 4.49
C LYS A 74 -18.00 -18.60 5.94
N PHE A 75 -17.88 -17.33 6.31
CA PHE A 75 -18.02 -16.85 7.70
C PHE A 75 -18.91 -15.60 7.80
N PRO A 76 -20.13 -15.62 7.23
CA PRO A 76 -20.97 -14.42 7.09
C PRO A 76 -21.40 -13.82 8.45
N ASP A 77 -21.40 -14.61 9.52
CA ASP A 77 -21.85 -14.17 10.85
C ASP A 77 -20.74 -13.58 11.72
N GLN A 78 -19.49 -13.71 11.31
CA GLN A 78 -18.35 -13.16 12.08
C GLN A 78 -18.25 -11.65 11.92
N ASP A 79 -18.17 -10.91 13.02
CA ASP A 79 -18.14 -9.44 13.01
C ASP A 79 -16.89 -8.86 12.32
N ASN A 80 -15.73 -9.52 12.44
CA ASN A 80 -14.51 -9.13 11.74
C ASN A 80 -14.66 -9.29 10.21
N VAL A 81 -15.34 -10.33 9.75
CA VAL A 81 -15.61 -10.58 8.33
C VAL A 81 -16.63 -9.58 7.81
N LYS A 82 -17.68 -9.25 8.56
CA LYS A 82 -18.65 -8.20 8.20
C LYS A 82 -17.93 -6.86 8.01
N ARG A 83 -17.09 -6.44 8.98
CA ARG A 83 -16.29 -5.22 8.87
C ARG A 83 -15.39 -5.22 7.63
N LEU A 84 -14.76 -6.35 7.32
CA LEU A 84 -13.90 -6.48 6.15
C LEU A 84 -14.68 -6.35 4.84
N VAL A 85 -15.80 -7.05 4.72
CA VAL A 85 -16.66 -7.03 3.52
C VAL A 85 -17.24 -5.64 3.28
N ASP A 86 -17.73 -4.99 4.34
CA ASP A 86 -18.34 -3.66 4.27
C ASP A 86 -17.31 -2.56 4.03
N GLY A 87 -16.09 -2.71 4.60
CA GLY A 87 -15.06 -1.68 4.55
C GLY A 87 -14.17 -1.72 3.32
N PHE A 88 -13.89 -2.89 2.75
CA PHE A 88 -12.93 -3.02 1.67
C PHE A 88 -13.41 -2.39 0.35
N ASN A 89 -12.71 -1.36 -0.12
CA ASN A 89 -12.99 -0.70 -1.39
C ASN A 89 -11.91 -1.00 -2.45
N PRO A 90 -12.10 -2.00 -3.32
CA PRO A 90 -11.12 -2.37 -4.34
C PRO A 90 -10.91 -1.31 -5.43
N LYS A 91 -11.78 -0.29 -5.52
CA LYS A 91 -11.68 0.79 -6.51
C LYS A 91 -10.74 1.93 -6.08
N LYS A 92 -10.34 1.95 -4.81
CA LYS A 92 -9.48 2.99 -4.24
C LYS A 92 -8.17 2.39 -3.70
N VAL A 93 -7.46 1.68 -4.55
CA VAL A 93 -6.12 1.14 -4.29
C VAL A 93 -5.10 1.94 -5.10
N MET A 94 -4.00 2.38 -4.45
CA MET A 94 -2.99 3.21 -5.07
C MET A 94 -1.60 2.98 -4.49
N GLU A 95 -0.57 3.58 -5.10
CA GLU A 95 0.77 3.63 -4.54
C GLU A 95 0.90 4.76 -3.51
N THR A 96 1.70 4.56 -2.46
CA THR A 96 2.04 5.63 -1.51
C THR A 96 2.98 6.65 -2.15
N LEU A 97 2.86 7.91 -1.77
CA LEU A 97 3.86 8.92 -2.13
C LEU A 97 5.20 8.63 -1.42
N PRO A 98 6.35 8.99 -2.02
CA PRO A 98 7.66 8.88 -1.36
C PRO A 98 7.75 9.68 -0.06
N THR A 99 7.01 10.77 0.04
CA THR A 99 6.91 11.64 1.23
C THR A 99 5.98 11.11 2.31
N SER A 100 5.19 10.05 2.05
CA SER A 100 4.29 9.45 3.04
C SER A 100 5.09 8.96 4.25
N GLU A 101 4.61 9.18 5.46
CA GLU A 101 5.19 8.60 6.67
C GLU A 101 5.00 7.07 6.71
N TYR A 102 3.94 6.59 6.07
CA TYR A 102 3.56 5.18 6.05
C TYR A 102 4.09 4.47 4.81
N THR A 103 4.49 3.22 4.97
CA THR A 103 4.87 2.30 3.89
C THR A 103 3.66 1.65 3.24
N ALA A 104 2.64 1.37 4.03
CA ALA A 104 1.29 1.00 3.63
C ALA A 104 0.29 1.57 4.63
N PHE A 105 -0.94 1.79 4.21
CA PHE A 105 -2.02 2.20 5.11
C PHE A 105 -3.41 1.92 4.54
N SER A 106 -4.36 1.73 5.47
CA SER A 106 -5.79 1.73 5.21
C SER A 106 -6.40 3.01 5.78
N GLU A 107 -6.98 3.85 4.94
CA GLU A 107 -7.69 5.06 5.34
C GLU A 107 -9.15 4.74 5.64
N ASN A 108 -9.68 5.27 6.75
CA ASN A 108 -11.08 5.10 7.16
C ASN A 108 -11.58 3.66 7.12
N LYS A 109 -10.76 2.70 7.61
CA LYS A 109 -11.12 1.28 7.65
C LYS A 109 -11.49 0.70 6.28
N GLY A 110 -10.70 1.00 5.26
CA GLY A 110 -10.80 0.37 3.95
C GLY A 110 -11.35 1.26 2.83
N GLU A 111 -11.75 2.49 3.13
CA GLU A 111 -12.19 3.43 2.09
C GLU A 111 -11.12 3.59 1.00
N LYS A 112 -9.83 3.63 1.40
CA LYS A 112 -8.68 3.67 0.50
C LYS A 112 -7.54 2.83 1.06
N LEU A 113 -6.85 2.12 0.18
CA LEU A 113 -5.62 1.40 0.47
C LEU A 113 -4.45 1.99 -0.31
N ALA A 114 -3.32 2.16 0.35
CA ALA A 114 -2.10 2.61 -0.33
C ALA A 114 -0.91 1.74 0.06
N PHE A 115 -0.04 1.45 -0.92
CA PHE A 115 1.10 0.56 -0.79
C PHE A 115 2.35 1.17 -1.40
N CYS A 116 3.48 1.03 -0.73
CA CYS A 116 4.78 1.21 -1.37
C CYS A 116 5.07 -0.02 -2.25
N LEU A 117 5.58 0.21 -3.45
CA LEU A 117 5.82 -0.86 -4.42
C LEU A 117 7.30 -1.19 -4.59
N ASN A 118 8.19 -0.54 -3.83
CA ASN A 118 9.63 -0.70 -3.95
C ASN A 118 10.25 -1.27 -2.67
N THR A 119 11.44 -1.88 -2.81
CA THR A 119 12.23 -2.39 -1.68
C THR A 119 12.72 -1.26 -0.78
N GLU A 120 13.02 -0.10 -1.36
CA GLU A 120 13.41 1.13 -0.65
C GLU A 120 12.40 2.25 -0.97
N LYS A 121 12.18 3.16 -0.02
CA LYS A 121 11.13 4.20 -0.12
C LYS A 121 11.29 5.09 -1.36
N ASN A 122 12.53 5.47 -1.69
CA ASN A 122 12.90 6.26 -2.86
C ASN A 122 13.66 5.43 -3.91
N GLY A 123 13.57 4.10 -3.81
CA GLY A 123 14.22 3.18 -4.74
C GLY A 123 13.40 2.93 -6.00
N SER A 124 14.05 2.30 -6.99
CA SER A 124 13.42 1.88 -8.25
C SER A 124 13.25 0.36 -8.36
N THR A 125 13.72 -0.41 -7.37
CA THR A 125 13.59 -1.87 -7.35
C THR A 125 12.22 -2.25 -6.80
N MET A 126 11.36 -2.79 -7.66
CA MET A 126 10.04 -3.26 -7.24
C MET A 126 10.14 -4.45 -6.30
N ILE A 127 9.24 -4.52 -5.35
CA ILE A 127 9.04 -5.72 -4.51
C ILE A 127 8.35 -6.82 -5.33
N ASP A 128 8.46 -8.06 -4.86
CA ASP A 128 7.74 -9.18 -5.44
C ASP A 128 6.24 -9.16 -5.06
N GLU A 129 5.42 -9.73 -5.94
CA GLU A 129 3.97 -9.81 -5.76
C GLU A 129 3.58 -10.54 -4.48
N HIS A 130 4.36 -11.53 -4.07
CA HIS A 130 4.12 -12.31 -2.88
C HIS A 130 4.25 -11.45 -1.61
N THR A 131 5.33 -10.65 -1.51
CA THR A 131 5.55 -9.70 -0.41
C THR A 131 4.48 -8.62 -0.38
N LEU A 132 4.09 -8.07 -1.54
CA LEU A 132 3.01 -7.09 -1.60
C LEU A 132 1.66 -7.71 -1.18
N THR A 133 1.39 -8.94 -1.56
CA THR A 133 0.17 -9.65 -1.11
C THR A 133 0.14 -9.80 0.41
N PHE A 134 1.25 -10.17 1.03
CA PHE A 134 1.35 -10.26 2.50
C PHE A 134 1.04 -8.91 3.17
N VAL A 135 1.62 -7.81 2.67
CA VAL A 135 1.34 -6.46 3.17
C VAL A 135 -0.13 -6.08 2.96
N ALA A 136 -0.71 -6.45 1.82
CA ALA A 136 -2.13 -6.21 1.57
C ALA A 136 -3.04 -6.97 2.54
N LEU A 137 -2.70 -8.22 2.90
CA LEU A 137 -3.41 -8.98 3.93
C LEU A 137 -3.29 -8.34 5.32
N HIS A 138 -2.14 -7.72 5.64
CA HIS A 138 -1.97 -6.91 6.85
C HIS A 138 -2.95 -5.73 6.85
N GLU A 139 -3.08 -4.99 5.74
CA GLU A 139 -4.03 -3.86 5.65
C GLU A 139 -5.50 -4.33 5.66
N LEU A 140 -5.83 -5.46 5.06
CA LEU A 140 -7.17 -6.06 5.19
C LEU A 140 -7.47 -6.42 6.65
N SER A 141 -6.45 -6.85 7.41
CA SER A 141 -6.60 -7.16 8.84
C SER A 141 -6.90 -5.90 9.66
N ASN A 142 -6.32 -4.75 9.30
CA ASN A 142 -6.67 -3.45 9.89
C ASN A 142 -8.14 -3.08 9.66
N ILE A 143 -8.70 -3.43 8.49
CA ILE A 143 -10.13 -3.22 8.17
C ILE A 143 -11.00 -4.14 9.02
N ALA A 144 -10.64 -5.41 9.11
CA ALA A 144 -11.37 -6.43 9.89
C ALA A 144 -11.37 -6.13 11.40
N THR A 145 -10.36 -5.41 11.90
CA THR A 145 -10.14 -5.12 13.33
C THR A 145 -10.92 -3.90 13.79
N LYS A 146 -11.67 -4.03 14.89
CA LYS A 146 -12.41 -2.91 15.48
C LYS A 146 -11.49 -1.89 16.18
N SER A 147 -10.54 -2.40 16.95
CA SER A 147 -9.60 -1.56 17.72
C SER A 147 -8.62 -0.82 16.82
N ILE A 148 -8.00 0.25 17.35
CA ILE A 148 -6.91 0.97 16.68
C ILE A 148 -5.57 0.40 17.16
N GLY A 149 -4.63 0.27 16.22
CA GLY A 149 -3.29 -0.26 16.44
C GLY A 149 -3.22 -1.79 16.44
N HIS A 150 -2.01 -2.32 16.50
CA HIS A 150 -1.73 -3.76 16.37
C HIS A 150 -1.83 -4.46 17.73
N LYS A 151 -3.05 -4.53 18.27
CA LYS A 151 -3.38 -5.28 19.48
C LYS A 151 -3.66 -6.75 19.16
N THR A 152 -3.95 -7.57 20.17
CA THR A 152 -4.25 -9.02 20.01
C THR A 152 -5.29 -9.27 18.92
N GLU A 153 -6.42 -8.53 18.91
CA GLU A 153 -7.47 -8.64 17.90
C GLU A 153 -6.93 -8.48 16.45
N PHE A 154 -5.97 -7.57 16.24
CA PHE A 154 -5.35 -7.39 14.94
C PHE A 154 -4.54 -8.63 14.52
N TRP A 155 -3.71 -9.17 15.41
CA TRP A 155 -2.87 -10.32 15.11
C TRP A 155 -3.70 -11.58 14.86
N GLU A 156 -4.79 -11.76 15.60
CA GLU A 156 -5.77 -12.84 15.39
C GLU A 156 -6.43 -12.73 14.00
N ASN A 157 -6.87 -11.52 13.61
CA ASN A 157 -7.44 -11.27 12.29
C ASN A 157 -6.40 -11.47 11.18
N PHE A 158 -5.15 -11.07 11.40
CA PHE A 158 -4.10 -11.24 10.41
C PHE A 158 -3.75 -12.73 10.21
N LYS A 159 -3.62 -13.49 11.29
CA LYS A 159 -3.45 -14.94 11.23
C LYS A 159 -4.63 -15.60 10.50
N PHE A 160 -5.86 -15.25 10.87
CA PHE A 160 -7.08 -15.73 10.22
C PHE A 160 -7.06 -15.49 8.70
N LEU A 161 -6.74 -14.28 8.25
CA LEU A 161 -6.71 -13.97 6.82
C LEU A 161 -5.58 -14.71 6.08
N LEU A 162 -4.40 -14.87 6.68
CA LEU A 162 -3.29 -15.65 6.10
C LEU A 162 -3.66 -17.13 5.94
N GLU A 163 -4.28 -17.74 6.95
CA GLU A 163 -4.73 -19.13 6.92
C GLU A 163 -5.80 -19.35 5.83
N HIS A 164 -6.76 -18.44 5.72
CA HIS A 164 -7.81 -18.55 4.70
C HIS A 164 -7.32 -18.19 3.29
N ALA A 165 -6.35 -17.29 3.15
CA ALA A 165 -5.69 -17.05 1.87
C ALA A 165 -4.92 -18.29 1.39
N LYS A 166 -4.28 -19.04 2.32
CA LYS A 166 -3.63 -20.31 2.01
C LYS A 166 -4.67 -21.38 1.61
N ALA A 167 -5.73 -21.54 2.40
CA ALA A 167 -6.78 -22.53 2.14
C ALA A 167 -7.49 -22.29 0.79
N ALA A 168 -7.63 -21.03 0.39
CA ALA A 168 -8.24 -20.65 -0.90
C ALA A 168 -7.23 -20.65 -2.08
N GLY A 169 -5.96 -21.01 -1.86
CA GLY A 169 -4.93 -21.01 -2.90
C GLY A 169 -4.55 -19.61 -3.42
N ILE A 170 -4.85 -18.56 -2.66
CA ILE A 170 -4.61 -17.16 -3.03
C ILE A 170 -3.20 -16.71 -2.67
N HIS A 171 -2.72 -17.14 -1.49
CA HIS A 171 -1.41 -16.78 -0.98
C HIS A 171 -0.87 -17.89 -0.08
N THR A 172 0.37 -18.31 -0.31
CA THR A 172 1.07 -19.25 0.59
C THR A 172 1.94 -18.43 1.54
N PRO A 173 1.71 -18.45 2.87
CA PRO A 173 2.55 -17.73 3.81
C PRO A 173 4.04 -18.09 3.66
N ARG A 174 4.92 -17.09 3.70
CA ARG A 174 6.37 -17.24 3.72
C ARG A 174 6.86 -17.08 5.15
N ASP A 175 7.83 -17.91 5.54
CA ASP A 175 8.52 -17.78 6.82
C ASP A 175 9.55 -16.64 6.75
N TYR A 176 9.12 -15.44 7.09
CA TYR A 176 9.96 -14.24 7.06
C TYR A 176 11.04 -14.22 8.17
N LYS A 177 10.98 -15.12 9.18
CA LYS A 177 12.09 -15.31 10.15
C LYS A 177 13.28 -15.92 9.45
N ASN A 178 13.04 -16.92 8.59
CA ASN A 178 14.08 -17.60 7.83
C ASN A 178 14.45 -16.90 6.53
N GLU A 179 13.46 -16.23 5.89
CA GLU A 179 13.62 -15.55 4.60
C GLU A 179 13.16 -14.09 4.68
N PRO A 180 13.89 -13.21 5.42
CA PRO A 180 13.50 -11.79 5.53
C PRO A 180 13.40 -11.09 4.18
N GLN A 181 12.40 -10.22 4.01
CA GLN A 181 12.19 -9.49 2.78
C GLN A 181 12.22 -7.97 3.00
N LYS A 182 12.89 -7.27 2.10
CA LYS A 182 12.90 -5.80 2.10
C LYS A 182 11.59 -5.26 1.57
N TYR A 183 11.05 -4.26 2.25
CA TYR A 183 9.82 -3.57 1.90
C TYR A 183 9.92 -2.09 2.30
N CYS A 184 9.96 -1.20 1.32
CA CYS A 184 9.90 0.25 1.53
C CYS A 184 10.90 0.79 2.57
N GLY A 185 12.15 0.32 2.55
CA GLY A 185 13.22 0.71 3.49
C GLY A 185 13.19 -0.01 4.84
N MET A 186 12.18 -0.84 5.10
CA MET A 186 12.13 -1.73 6.25
C MET A 186 12.39 -3.18 5.84
N THR A 187 12.54 -4.06 6.82
CA THR A 187 12.66 -5.50 6.59
C THR A 187 11.55 -6.24 7.32
N ILE A 188 10.72 -6.97 6.57
CA ILE A 188 9.72 -7.89 7.13
C ILE A 188 10.49 -9.12 7.62
N ARG A 189 10.34 -9.46 8.91
CA ARG A 189 11.09 -10.53 9.61
C ARG A 189 10.20 -11.50 10.34
N ASP A 190 8.87 -11.35 10.24
CA ASP A 190 7.93 -12.16 10.99
C ASP A 190 6.59 -12.30 10.27
N SER A 191 5.86 -13.36 10.62
CA SER A 191 4.52 -13.63 10.13
C SER A 191 3.71 -14.40 11.16
N PRO A 192 2.51 -13.95 11.55
CA PRO A 192 1.69 -14.65 12.55
C PRO A 192 1.22 -16.03 12.07
N ALA A 193 1.40 -16.37 10.81
CA ALA A 193 1.10 -17.70 10.30
C ALA A 193 2.05 -18.80 10.83
N PHE A 194 3.21 -18.41 11.39
CA PHE A 194 4.25 -19.32 11.92
C PHE A 194 4.46 -19.16 13.43
N ASP A 195 3.68 -18.30 14.09
CA ASP A 195 3.68 -18.22 15.55
C ASP A 195 2.84 -19.38 16.10
N LEU A 196 3.51 -20.27 16.84
CA LEU A 196 2.92 -21.41 17.56
C LEU A 196 2.23 -20.94 18.83
#